data_c06406767100a3a517ee666cca7ed9ed
#
_entry.id   c06406767100a3a517ee666cca7ed9ed
#
_cell.length_a   1.000
_cell.length_b   1.000
_cell.length_c   1.000
_cell.angle_alpha   90.00
_cell.angle_beta   90.00
_cell.angle_gamma   90.00
#
_symmetry.space_group_name_H-M   'P 1'
#
loop_
_entity.id
_entity.type
_entity.pdbx_description
1 polymer ?
#
loop_
_entity_poly.entity_id
_entity_poly.type
_entity_poly.pdbx_seq_one_letter_code
_entity_poly.pdbx_strand_id
1 'polypeptide(L)'
;MPNRPGDPRSLPAAGRAPLILEGLKSAYPDPRIALDFTNPLECVIATVLSAQSTDAKINEVTKTLFVKYRHPEDYLAAPETELQDDLRPTGFFNQKTKSVRGLSQKLIDDYGGRVPSTIAELITLPGVARKTANIVQANCFPEALKDDPDAGVAVDTHVGRVAVRLGLTKHGSKEADRIERDLMALYPKEEWPLVPNHFIMHGRMTCDAKRPRCEDCVVEPLCPSSQEAGLVDLYRVPAKKTSKKSARKRATKAATKKTSRKPTKKPTKKPTRRRG
;
A
#
# COMPACT_ATOMS: atom_id res chain seq x y z
N MET A 1 -22.45 -7.88 23.64
CA MET A 1 -21.99 -8.43 24.93
C MET A 1 -20.86 -9.42 24.63
N PRO A 2 -19.59 -9.06 24.85
CA PRO A 2 -18.49 -10.02 24.72
C PRO A 2 -18.49 -10.87 26.00
N ASN A 3 -18.56 -12.17 25.90
CA ASN A 3 -18.46 -13.22 26.92
C ASN A 3 -19.72 -14.10 27.11
N ARG A 4 -20.28 -14.60 26.02
CA ARG A 4 -21.07 -15.83 26.15
C ARG A 4 -20.10 -17.01 26.23
N PRO A 5 -20.28 -17.98 27.16
CA PRO A 5 -19.54 -19.23 27.15
C PRO A 5 -19.68 -19.88 25.76
N GLY A 6 -18.55 -20.15 25.08
CA GLY A 6 -18.52 -20.68 23.74
C GLY A 6 -18.44 -19.66 22.60
N ASP A 7 -18.38 -18.33 22.88
CA ASP A 7 -18.12 -17.34 21.84
C ASP A 7 -16.68 -17.46 21.32
N PRO A 8 -16.47 -17.73 20.01
CA PRO A 8 -15.13 -17.87 19.43
C PRO A 8 -14.23 -16.66 19.63
N ARG A 9 -14.82 -15.45 19.82
CA ARG A 9 -14.09 -14.20 20.11
C ARG A 9 -13.38 -14.25 21.46
N SER A 10 -13.86 -15.08 22.41
CA SER A 10 -13.25 -15.26 23.73
C SER A 10 -11.99 -16.11 23.72
N LEU A 11 -11.74 -16.84 22.61
CA LEU A 11 -10.50 -17.60 22.47
C LEU A 11 -9.29 -16.68 22.48
N PRO A 12 -8.15 -17.11 23.05
CA PRO A 12 -6.89 -16.36 22.95
C PRO A 12 -6.49 -16.18 21.48
N ALA A 13 -5.65 -15.16 21.21
CA ALA A 13 -5.17 -14.87 19.86
C ALA A 13 -4.59 -16.10 19.17
N ALA A 14 -3.82 -16.92 19.87
CA ALA A 14 -3.24 -18.17 19.35
C ALA A 14 -4.29 -19.19 18.88
N GLY A 15 -5.44 -19.26 19.56
CA GLY A 15 -6.52 -20.14 19.14
C GLY A 15 -7.35 -19.59 17.96
N ARG A 16 -7.40 -18.26 17.81
CA ARG A 16 -8.15 -17.60 16.73
C ARG A 16 -7.34 -17.42 15.46
N ALA A 17 -6.02 -17.22 15.56
CA ALA A 17 -5.16 -16.92 14.44
C ALA A 17 -5.26 -17.93 13.28
N PRO A 18 -5.14 -19.26 13.50
CA PRO A 18 -5.27 -20.21 12.40
C PRO A 18 -6.68 -20.19 11.78
N LEU A 19 -7.74 -20.07 12.58
CA LEU A 19 -9.12 -20.01 12.09
C LEU A 19 -9.37 -18.76 11.27
N ILE A 20 -8.79 -17.63 11.66
CA ILE A 20 -8.84 -16.36 10.92
C ILE A 20 -8.16 -16.54 9.55
N LEU A 21 -6.95 -17.11 9.51
CA LEU A 21 -6.24 -17.28 8.26
C LEU A 21 -6.97 -18.23 7.31
N GLU A 22 -7.52 -19.33 7.80
CA GLU A 22 -8.32 -20.26 6.99
C GLU A 22 -9.58 -19.58 6.42
N GLY A 23 -10.29 -18.79 7.22
CA GLY A 23 -11.42 -18.01 6.73
C GLY A 23 -11.01 -17.00 5.64
N LEU A 24 -9.85 -16.35 5.81
CA LEU A 24 -9.33 -15.42 4.81
C LEU A 24 -8.83 -16.14 3.55
N LYS A 25 -8.21 -17.32 3.65
CA LYS A 25 -7.84 -18.14 2.50
C LYS A 25 -9.07 -18.55 1.69
N SER A 26 -10.15 -18.94 2.36
CA SER A 26 -11.42 -19.26 1.70
C SER A 26 -12.03 -18.07 0.98
N ALA A 27 -12.01 -16.89 1.59
CA ALA A 27 -12.59 -15.67 1.00
C ALA A 27 -11.72 -15.07 -0.11
N TYR A 28 -10.43 -15.26 -0.03
CA TYR A 28 -9.43 -14.70 -0.96
C TYR A 28 -8.45 -15.80 -1.39
N PRO A 29 -8.85 -16.70 -2.32
CA PRO A 29 -8.05 -17.89 -2.65
C PRO A 29 -6.73 -17.56 -3.37
N ASP A 30 -6.61 -16.41 -4.02
CA ASP A 30 -5.41 -15.98 -4.73
C ASP A 30 -5.02 -14.54 -4.34
N PRO A 31 -4.57 -14.31 -3.09
CA PRO A 31 -4.18 -12.97 -2.65
C PRO A 31 -2.78 -12.65 -3.15
N ARG A 32 -2.69 -11.93 -4.26
CA ARG A 32 -1.41 -11.50 -4.83
C ARG A 32 -0.98 -10.15 -4.26
N ILE A 33 0.33 -9.94 -4.22
CA ILE A 33 0.88 -8.60 -4.08
C ILE A 33 0.38 -7.73 -5.25
N ALA A 34 0.05 -6.48 -4.95
CA ALA A 34 -0.56 -5.59 -5.94
C ALA A 34 0.44 -5.00 -6.95
N LEU A 35 1.74 -5.24 -6.78
CA LEU A 35 2.79 -4.81 -7.70
C LEU A 35 3.04 -5.86 -8.77
N ASP A 36 3.15 -5.41 -10.03
CA ASP A 36 3.45 -6.28 -11.17
C ASP A 36 4.97 -6.41 -11.33
N PHE A 37 5.47 -7.64 -11.34
CA PHE A 37 6.86 -7.98 -11.59
C PHE A 37 6.99 -9.43 -12.10
N THR A 38 8.10 -9.74 -12.76
CA THR A 38 8.38 -11.06 -13.32
C THR A 38 9.63 -11.73 -12.73
N ASN A 39 10.46 -10.96 -12.04
CA ASN A 39 11.72 -11.44 -11.46
C ASN A 39 12.08 -10.65 -10.18
N PRO A 40 13.08 -11.13 -9.39
CA PRO A 40 13.46 -10.48 -8.14
C PRO A 40 13.94 -9.03 -8.26
N LEU A 41 14.63 -8.66 -9.37
CA LEU A 41 15.08 -7.29 -9.61
C LEU A 41 13.88 -6.35 -9.78
N GLU A 42 12.91 -6.73 -10.59
CA GLU A 42 11.66 -5.98 -10.77
C GLU A 42 10.90 -5.87 -9.45
N CYS A 43 10.82 -6.96 -8.67
CA CYS A 43 10.14 -6.97 -7.37
C CYS A 43 10.75 -5.95 -6.39
N VAL A 44 12.09 -5.97 -6.21
CA VAL A 44 12.74 -5.04 -5.28
C VAL A 44 12.62 -3.60 -5.76
N ILE A 45 12.79 -3.32 -7.05
CA ILE A 45 12.65 -1.98 -7.61
C ILE A 45 11.20 -1.48 -7.47
N ALA A 46 10.20 -2.26 -7.90
CA ALA A 46 8.80 -1.89 -7.76
C ALA A 46 8.44 -1.58 -6.29
N THR A 47 8.93 -2.40 -5.34
CA THR A 47 8.67 -2.20 -3.91
C THR A 47 9.35 -0.92 -3.39
N VAL A 48 10.59 -0.62 -3.80
CA VAL A 48 11.27 0.64 -3.46
C VAL A 48 10.51 1.83 -4.05
N LEU A 49 10.06 1.73 -5.29
CA LEU A 49 9.29 2.78 -5.97
C LEU A 49 7.90 2.99 -5.37
N SER A 50 7.31 1.98 -4.71
CA SER A 50 5.97 2.07 -4.10
C SER A 50 5.92 2.98 -2.86
N ALA A 51 7.07 3.35 -2.29
CA ALA A 51 7.10 4.26 -1.15
C ALA A 51 6.36 5.58 -1.46
N GLN A 52 5.31 5.86 -0.66
CA GLN A 52 4.44 7.05 -0.80
C GLN A 52 3.81 7.21 -2.19
N SER A 53 3.57 6.09 -2.90
CA SER A 53 2.88 6.07 -4.18
C SER A 53 1.78 5.01 -4.16
N THR A 54 0.85 5.05 -5.13
CA THR A 54 -0.17 4.01 -5.26
C THR A 54 0.35 2.86 -6.12
N ASP A 55 -0.03 1.63 -5.80
CA ASP A 55 0.37 0.44 -6.57
C ASP A 55 0.00 0.58 -8.05
N ALA A 56 -1.20 1.10 -8.36
CA ALA A 56 -1.65 1.34 -9.72
C ALA A 56 -0.71 2.29 -10.49
N LYS A 57 -0.22 3.36 -9.84
CA LYS A 57 0.73 4.29 -10.46
C LYS A 57 2.09 3.63 -10.66
N ILE A 58 2.54 2.81 -9.72
CA ILE A 58 3.80 2.08 -9.88
C ILE A 58 3.68 1.10 -11.05
N ASN A 59 2.62 0.29 -11.12
CA ASN A 59 2.43 -0.65 -12.23
C ASN A 59 2.35 0.04 -13.60
N GLU A 60 1.72 1.23 -13.68
CA GLU A 60 1.72 2.04 -14.90
C GLU A 60 3.15 2.41 -15.35
N VAL A 61 3.98 2.85 -14.41
CA VAL A 61 5.37 3.27 -14.71
C VAL A 61 6.28 2.08 -14.97
N THR A 62 6.20 1.04 -14.15
CA THR A 62 7.08 -0.14 -14.26
C THR A 62 6.83 -0.94 -15.53
N LYS A 63 5.63 -0.88 -16.10
CA LYS A 63 5.31 -1.52 -17.39
C LYS A 63 6.25 -1.10 -18.53
N THR A 64 6.66 0.15 -18.56
CA THR A 64 7.63 0.66 -19.54
C THR A 64 9.05 0.62 -19.00
N LEU A 65 9.23 0.88 -17.70
CA LEU A 65 10.52 0.91 -17.04
C LEU A 65 11.26 -0.44 -17.19
N PHE A 66 10.59 -1.56 -16.90
CA PHE A 66 11.17 -2.91 -16.94
C PHE A 66 11.43 -3.43 -18.36
N VAL A 67 10.80 -2.85 -19.38
CA VAL A 67 11.16 -3.12 -20.79
C VAL A 67 12.47 -2.42 -21.14
N LYS A 68 12.68 -1.21 -20.60
CA LYS A 68 13.85 -0.36 -20.88
C LYS A 68 15.07 -0.77 -20.05
N TYR A 69 14.88 -1.11 -18.78
CA TYR A 69 15.94 -1.43 -17.82
C TYR A 69 15.77 -2.86 -17.31
N ARG A 70 16.46 -3.80 -17.89
CA ARG A 70 16.31 -5.25 -17.61
C ARG A 70 17.32 -5.77 -16.60
N HIS A 71 18.46 -5.11 -16.52
CA HIS A 71 19.60 -5.50 -15.68
C HIS A 71 20.03 -4.32 -14.79
N PRO A 72 20.69 -4.57 -13.65
CA PRO A 72 21.22 -3.50 -12.80
C PRO A 72 22.11 -2.51 -13.55
N GLU A 73 22.89 -2.99 -14.53
CA GLU A 73 23.79 -2.20 -15.37
C GLU A 73 23.03 -1.15 -16.19
N ASP A 74 21.80 -1.45 -16.65
CA ASP A 74 21.00 -0.54 -17.48
C ASP A 74 20.62 0.73 -16.69
N TYR A 75 20.31 0.60 -15.38
CA TYR A 75 20.00 1.73 -14.50
C TYR A 75 21.20 2.64 -14.23
N LEU A 76 22.42 2.11 -14.38
CA LEU A 76 23.65 2.88 -14.22
C LEU A 76 24.13 3.49 -15.53
N ALA A 77 23.95 2.77 -16.65
CA ALA A 77 24.33 3.23 -17.97
C ALA A 77 23.47 4.41 -18.45
N ALA A 78 22.21 4.47 -18.04
CA ALA A 78 21.32 5.58 -18.37
C ALA A 78 21.79 6.89 -17.71
N PRO A 79 21.69 8.04 -18.42
CA PRO A 79 21.85 9.35 -17.80
C PRO A 79 20.90 9.51 -16.60
N GLU A 80 21.39 10.09 -15.51
CA GLU A 80 20.58 10.25 -14.30
C GLU A 80 19.30 11.05 -14.57
N THR A 81 19.37 12.07 -15.42
CA THR A 81 18.23 12.90 -15.81
C THR A 81 17.17 12.10 -16.55
N GLU A 82 17.56 11.15 -17.40
CA GLU A 82 16.66 10.26 -18.13
C GLU A 82 15.89 9.33 -17.16
N LEU A 83 16.60 8.70 -16.24
CA LEU A 83 15.99 7.86 -15.21
C LEU A 83 15.07 8.69 -14.28
N GLN A 84 15.45 9.94 -13.96
CA GLN A 84 14.58 10.85 -13.20
C GLN A 84 13.28 11.16 -13.93
N ASP A 85 13.33 11.37 -15.24
CA ASP A 85 12.13 11.64 -16.05
C ASP A 85 11.23 10.42 -16.12
N ASP A 86 11.77 9.23 -16.30
CA ASP A 86 11.03 7.96 -16.28
C ASP A 86 10.35 7.72 -14.92
N LEU A 87 11.00 8.08 -13.82
CA LEU A 87 10.50 7.91 -12.45
C LEU A 87 9.62 9.07 -11.95
N ARG A 88 9.60 10.22 -12.65
CA ARG A 88 8.87 11.43 -12.24
C ARG A 88 7.40 11.18 -11.86
N PRO A 89 6.63 10.34 -12.60
CA PRO A 89 5.23 10.08 -12.26
C PRO A 89 5.02 9.36 -10.92
N THR A 90 6.07 8.73 -10.37
CA THR A 90 5.98 7.99 -9.08
C THR A 90 6.02 8.90 -7.86
N GLY A 91 6.35 10.18 -8.02
CA GLY A 91 6.62 11.11 -6.91
C GLY A 91 7.95 10.83 -6.21
N PHE A 92 8.50 11.84 -5.52
CA PHE A 92 9.80 11.73 -4.82
C PHE A 92 10.93 11.17 -5.71
N PHE A 93 10.84 11.41 -7.01
CA PHE A 93 11.65 10.78 -8.04
C PHE A 93 13.16 10.97 -7.84
N ASN A 94 13.63 12.13 -7.34
CA ASN A 94 15.05 12.34 -7.05
C ASN A 94 15.60 11.33 -6.04
N GLN A 95 14.87 11.10 -4.94
CA GLN A 95 15.28 10.13 -3.92
C GLN A 95 15.16 8.70 -4.44
N LYS A 96 14.10 8.40 -5.20
CA LYS A 96 13.90 7.09 -5.82
C LYS A 96 14.98 6.77 -6.84
N THR A 97 15.38 7.74 -7.68
CA THR A 97 16.50 7.60 -8.61
C THR A 97 17.79 7.24 -7.87
N LYS A 98 18.13 7.98 -6.80
CA LYS A 98 19.30 7.68 -5.98
C LYS A 98 19.23 6.26 -5.38
N SER A 99 18.06 5.87 -4.87
CA SER A 99 17.88 4.53 -4.29
C SER A 99 18.03 3.45 -5.35
N VAL A 100 17.41 3.59 -6.53
CA VAL A 100 17.49 2.60 -7.61
C VAL A 100 18.91 2.49 -8.15
N ARG A 101 19.60 3.60 -8.42
CA ARG A 101 21.01 3.57 -8.88
C ARG A 101 21.92 2.99 -7.82
N GLY A 102 21.78 3.40 -6.56
CA GLY A 102 22.58 2.86 -5.47
C GLY A 102 22.35 1.37 -5.23
N LEU A 103 21.09 0.92 -5.33
CA LEU A 103 20.73 -0.50 -5.26
C LEU A 103 21.37 -1.26 -6.42
N SER A 104 21.27 -0.76 -7.65
CA SER A 104 21.84 -1.40 -8.84
C SER A 104 23.37 -1.50 -8.74
N GLN A 105 24.06 -0.43 -8.29
CA GLN A 105 25.50 -0.46 -8.06
C GLN A 105 25.87 -1.54 -7.05
N LYS A 106 25.18 -1.57 -5.91
CA LYS A 106 25.47 -2.55 -4.86
C LYS A 106 25.19 -4.00 -5.31
N LEU A 107 24.15 -4.21 -6.12
CA LEU A 107 23.90 -5.53 -6.71
C LEU A 107 25.06 -6.00 -7.58
N ILE A 108 25.65 -5.10 -8.39
CA ILE A 108 26.81 -5.42 -9.23
C ILE A 108 28.02 -5.70 -8.37
N ASP A 109 28.35 -4.79 -7.46
CA ASP A 109 29.60 -4.83 -6.68
C ASP A 109 29.65 -6.03 -5.73
N ASP A 110 28.55 -6.31 -5.02
CA ASP A 110 28.55 -7.26 -3.90
C ASP A 110 27.87 -8.60 -4.26
N TYR A 111 26.98 -8.61 -5.26
CA TYR A 111 26.08 -9.75 -5.53
C TYR A 111 26.13 -10.26 -6.98
N GLY A 112 27.08 -9.77 -7.79
CA GLY A 112 27.23 -10.18 -9.20
C GLY A 112 25.97 -9.92 -10.04
N GLY A 113 25.30 -8.79 -9.80
CA GLY A 113 24.09 -8.36 -10.50
C GLY A 113 22.81 -9.08 -10.08
N ARG A 114 22.84 -9.95 -9.08
CA ARG A 114 21.70 -10.73 -8.60
C ARG A 114 21.13 -10.17 -7.29
N VAL A 115 19.82 -10.27 -7.12
CA VAL A 115 19.18 -9.92 -5.85
C VAL A 115 19.44 -11.02 -4.82
N PRO A 116 20.00 -10.69 -3.64
CA PRO A 116 20.22 -11.68 -2.59
C PRO A 116 18.89 -12.18 -1.99
N SER A 117 18.93 -13.35 -1.37
CA SER A 117 17.72 -14.04 -0.89
C SER A 117 17.49 -13.95 0.62
N THR A 118 18.49 -13.50 1.40
CA THR A 118 18.37 -13.38 2.86
C THR A 118 18.00 -11.98 3.30
N ILE A 119 17.32 -11.87 4.42
CA ILE A 119 16.94 -10.56 5.00
C ILE A 119 18.18 -9.75 5.34
N ALA A 120 19.20 -10.39 5.93
CA ALA A 120 20.46 -9.73 6.32
C ALA A 120 21.14 -9.05 5.14
N GLU A 121 21.15 -9.67 3.97
CA GLU A 121 21.73 -9.11 2.74
C GLU A 121 20.79 -8.08 2.09
N LEU A 122 19.48 -8.38 1.99
CA LEU A 122 18.49 -7.48 1.38
C LEU A 122 18.47 -6.11 2.05
N ILE A 123 18.56 -6.03 3.38
CA ILE A 123 18.57 -4.74 4.10
C ILE A 123 19.83 -3.90 3.87
N THR A 124 20.90 -4.48 3.28
CA THR A 124 22.09 -3.72 2.90
C THR A 124 21.87 -2.88 1.65
N LEU A 125 20.85 -3.21 0.84
CA LEU A 125 20.56 -2.53 -0.42
C LEU A 125 19.96 -1.14 -0.18
N PRO A 126 20.45 -0.10 -0.85
CA PRO A 126 19.90 1.25 -0.74
C PRO A 126 18.37 1.33 -1.02
N GLY A 127 17.63 1.90 -0.09
CA GLY A 127 16.17 2.00 -0.19
C GLY A 127 15.39 0.77 0.27
N VAL A 128 16.07 -0.30 0.68
CA VAL A 128 15.46 -1.52 1.19
C VAL A 128 15.51 -1.53 2.72
N ALA A 129 14.38 -1.28 3.35
CA ALA A 129 14.18 -1.45 4.78
C ALA A 129 13.62 -2.85 5.06
N ARG A 130 13.56 -3.27 6.34
CA ARG A 130 13.08 -4.59 6.77
C ARG A 130 11.74 -5.00 6.12
N LYS A 131 10.75 -4.09 6.09
CA LYS A 131 9.47 -4.36 5.42
C LYS A 131 9.66 -4.72 3.94
N THR A 132 10.49 -3.96 3.22
CA THR A 132 10.77 -4.22 1.80
C THR A 132 11.49 -5.56 1.63
N ALA A 133 12.46 -5.85 2.48
CA ALA A 133 13.17 -7.13 2.48
C ALA A 133 12.21 -8.31 2.70
N ASN A 134 11.33 -8.23 3.70
CA ASN A 134 10.29 -9.25 3.94
C ASN A 134 9.37 -9.45 2.73
N ILE A 135 8.98 -8.37 2.03
CA ILE A 135 8.16 -8.47 0.82
C ILE A 135 8.92 -9.18 -0.29
N VAL A 136 10.16 -8.79 -0.56
CA VAL A 136 11.00 -9.37 -1.62
C VAL A 136 11.26 -10.84 -1.32
N GLN A 137 11.67 -11.17 -0.10
CA GLN A 137 11.94 -12.56 0.28
C GLN A 137 10.70 -13.45 0.16
N ALA A 138 9.56 -13.01 0.71
CA ALA A 138 8.32 -13.78 0.69
C ALA A 138 7.80 -14.05 -0.73
N ASN A 139 7.99 -13.12 -1.67
CA ASN A 139 7.45 -13.24 -3.02
C ASN A 139 8.44 -13.82 -4.04
N CYS A 140 9.74 -13.67 -3.82
CA CYS A 140 10.77 -14.09 -4.77
C CYS A 140 11.62 -15.27 -4.29
N PHE A 141 11.71 -15.49 -2.98
CA PHE A 141 12.60 -16.50 -2.38
C PHE A 141 11.93 -17.29 -1.25
N PRO A 142 10.74 -17.90 -1.49
CA PRO A 142 9.99 -18.60 -0.45
C PRO A 142 10.76 -19.77 0.17
N GLU A 143 11.66 -20.41 -0.58
CA GLU A 143 12.49 -21.49 -0.04
C GLU A 143 13.56 -20.94 0.90
N ALA A 144 14.24 -19.84 0.54
CA ALA A 144 15.22 -19.21 1.41
C ALA A 144 14.61 -18.68 2.72
N LEU A 145 13.35 -18.22 2.67
CA LEU A 145 12.62 -17.78 3.86
C LEU A 145 12.56 -18.87 4.94
N LYS A 146 12.41 -20.15 4.55
CA LYS A 146 12.27 -21.25 5.52
C LYS A 146 13.48 -21.37 6.44
N ASP A 147 14.67 -21.15 5.90
CA ASP A 147 15.94 -21.33 6.62
C ASP A 147 16.54 -20.01 7.13
N ASP A 148 16.04 -18.85 6.69
CA ASP A 148 16.56 -17.55 7.11
C ASP A 148 16.11 -17.24 8.55
N PRO A 149 17.05 -17.07 9.51
CA PRO A 149 16.71 -16.73 10.89
C PRO A 149 16.14 -15.33 11.04
N ASP A 150 16.43 -14.42 10.09
CA ASP A 150 15.98 -13.04 10.10
C ASP A 150 14.66 -12.84 9.33
N ALA A 151 14.12 -13.91 8.71
CA ALA A 151 12.85 -13.84 8.01
C ALA A 151 11.70 -13.32 8.91
N GLY A 152 10.72 -12.67 8.31
CA GLY A 152 9.61 -12.10 9.05
C GLY A 152 8.36 -11.85 8.22
N VAL A 153 7.35 -11.31 8.88
CA VAL A 153 6.05 -10.96 8.30
C VAL A 153 6.05 -9.48 7.92
N ALA A 154 5.78 -9.18 6.65
CA ALA A 154 5.71 -7.79 6.20
C ALA A 154 4.50 -7.06 6.78
N VAL A 155 4.72 -6.06 7.63
CA VAL A 155 3.64 -5.29 8.25
C VAL A 155 3.54 -3.91 7.60
N ASP A 156 2.43 -3.71 6.85
CA ASP A 156 2.04 -2.41 6.33
C ASP A 156 0.87 -1.81 7.13
N THR A 157 0.34 -0.69 6.67
CA THR A 157 -0.81 -0.04 7.33
C THR A 157 -2.09 -0.87 7.30
N HIS A 158 -2.28 -1.74 6.31
CA HIS A 158 -3.42 -2.66 6.24
C HIS A 158 -3.22 -3.81 7.22
N VAL A 159 -2.07 -4.46 7.18
CA VAL A 159 -1.72 -5.56 8.11
C VAL A 159 -1.81 -5.09 9.55
N GLY A 160 -1.19 -3.94 9.89
CA GLY A 160 -1.24 -3.40 11.24
C GLY A 160 -2.66 -3.11 11.72
N ARG A 161 -3.50 -2.49 10.87
CA ARG A 161 -4.92 -2.22 11.21
C ARG A 161 -5.72 -3.50 11.41
N VAL A 162 -5.58 -4.44 10.50
CA VAL A 162 -6.31 -5.71 10.54
C VAL A 162 -5.89 -6.53 11.74
N ALA A 163 -4.59 -6.67 12.02
CA ALA A 163 -4.07 -7.38 13.18
C ALA A 163 -4.61 -6.82 14.51
N VAL A 164 -4.64 -5.49 14.65
CA VAL A 164 -5.21 -4.81 15.84
C VAL A 164 -6.70 -5.11 15.97
N ARG A 165 -7.47 -4.94 14.90
CA ARG A 165 -8.92 -5.17 14.93
C ARG A 165 -9.29 -6.62 15.21
N LEU A 166 -8.52 -7.56 14.67
CA LEU A 166 -8.69 -8.98 14.95
C LEU A 166 -8.17 -9.39 16.33
N GLY A 167 -7.58 -8.46 17.10
CA GLY A 167 -7.05 -8.73 18.42
C GLY A 167 -5.90 -9.76 18.40
N LEU A 168 -5.09 -9.75 17.35
CA LEU A 168 -3.90 -10.59 17.20
C LEU A 168 -2.65 -9.93 17.78
N THR A 169 -2.75 -8.67 18.13
CA THR A 169 -1.70 -7.88 18.79
C THR A 169 -2.32 -6.95 19.82
N LYS A 170 -1.53 -6.58 20.82
CA LYS A 170 -1.87 -5.54 21.82
C LYS A 170 -1.24 -4.19 21.49
N HIS A 171 -0.44 -4.14 20.42
CA HIS A 171 0.28 -2.94 20.01
C HIS A 171 -0.57 -2.05 19.10
N GLY A 172 -0.22 -0.77 19.03
CA GLY A 172 -0.88 0.17 18.11
C GLY A 172 -0.55 -0.14 16.66
N SER A 173 -1.49 0.13 15.74
CA SER A 173 -1.37 -0.21 14.30
C SER A 173 -0.15 0.40 13.57
N LYS A 174 0.56 1.33 14.22
CA LYS A 174 1.79 1.94 13.70
C LYS A 174 3.08 1.31 14.24
N GLU A 175 2.98 0.38 15.18
CA GLU A 175 4.12 -0.28 15.82
C GLU A 175 4.50 -1.56 15.04
N ALA A 176 4.87 -1.38 13.75
CA ALA A 176 5.08 -2.47 12.79
C ALA A 176 5.99 -3.58 13.30
N ASP A 177 7.14 -3.24 13.88
CA ASP A 177 8.11 -4.23 14.36
C ASP A 177 7.58 -5.10 15.51
N ARG A 178 6.68 -4.55 16.33
CA ARG A 178 6.05 -5.29 17.43
C ARG A 178 4.93 -6.19 16.91
N ILE A 179 4.15 -5.67 15.97
CA ILE A 179 3.09 -6.45 15.30
C ILE A 179 3.70 -7.59 14.50
N GLU A 180 4.82 -7.37 13.81
CA GLU A 180 5.55 -8.42 13.10
C GLU A 180 5.89 -9.57 14.04
N ARG A 181 6.48 -9.29 15.21
CA ARG A 181 6.82 -10.31 16.21
C ARG A 181 5.59 -11.06 16.73
N ASP A 182 4.49 -10.35 16.99
CA ASP A 182 3.24 -10.98 17.46
C ASP A 182 2.70 -11.93 16.38
N LEU A 183 2.68 -11.51 15.11
CA LEU A 183 2.20 -12.35 14.01
C LEU A 183 3.12 -13.55 13.77
N MET A 184 4.43 -13.38 13.85
CA MET A 184 5.39 -14.47 13.77
C MET A 184 5.19 -15.51 14.88
N ALA A 185 4.82 -15.09 16.07
CA ALA A 185 4.53 -16.00 17.19
C ALA A 185 3.18 -16.72 17.05
N LEU A 186 2.24 -16.18 16.29
CA LEU A 186 0.88 -16.72 16.11
C LEU A 186 0.76 -17.66 14.91
N TYR A 187 1.59 -17.49 13.90
CA TYR A 187 1.55 -18.27 12.66
C TYR A 187 2.84 -19.07 12.46
N PRO A 188 2.74 -20.32 11.98
CA PRO A 188 3.92 -21.08 11.60
C PRO A 188 4.65 -20.39 10.44
N LYS A 189 5.96 -20.63 10.33
CA LYS A 189 6.85 -19.92 9.40
C LYS A 189 6.42 -20.09 7.93
N GLU A 190 5.84 -21.20 7.61
CA GLU A 190 5.32 -21.54 6.27
C GLU A 190 4.16 -20.62 5.84
N GLU A 191 3.44 -20.05 6.81
CA GLU A 191 2.32 -19.14 6.55
C GLU A 191 2.75 -17.67 6.46
N TRP A 192 3.97 -17.31 6.87
CA TRP A 192 4.43 -15.93 6.88
C TRP A 192 4.36 -15.22 5.53
N PRO A 193 4.62 -15.88 4.37
CA PRO A 193 4.42 -15.24 3.06
C PRO A 193 2.95 -14.90 2.77
N LEU A 194 2.01 -15.68 3.30
CA LEU A 194 0.59 -15.59 2.99
C LEU A 194 -0.14 -14.58 3.88
N VAL A 195 0.21 -14.51 5.16
CA VAL A 195 -0.45 -13.65 6.16
C VAL A 195 -0.57 -12.19 5.69
N PRO A 196 0.50 -11.51 5.23
CA PRO A 196 0.40 -10.12 4.78
C PRO A 196 -0.57 -9.94 3.62
N ASN A 197 -0.50 -10.81 2.62
CA ASN A 197 -1.31 -10.69 1.41
C ASN A 197 -2.81 -10.85 1.71
N HIS A 198 -3.18 -11.83 2.55
CA HIS A 198 -4.56 -12.02 2.99
C HIS A 198 -5.06 -10.82 3.84
N PHE A 199 -4.23 -10.33 4.74
CA PHE A 199 -4.60 -9.18 5.58
C PHE A 199 -4.72 -7.89 4.78
N ILE A 200 -3.85 -7.67 3.80
CA ILE A 200 -3.94 -6.53 2.87
C ILE A 200 -5.23 -6.63 2.05
N MET A 201 -5.50 -7.81 1.46
CA MET A 201 -6.72 -8.03 0.67
C MET A 201 -7.97 -7.81 1.53
N HIS A 202 -8.04 -8.42 2.70
CA HIS A 202 -9.13 -8.21 3.65
C HIS A 202 -9.27 -6.74 4.07
N GLY A 203 -8.16 -6.07 4.34
CA GLY A 203 -8.12 -4.66 4.70
C GLY A 203 -8.59 -3.71 3.59
N ARG A 204 -8.43 -4.10 2.33
CA ARG A 204 -8.90 -3.35 1.15
C ARG A 204 -10.36 -3.65 0.83
N MET A 205 -10.74 -4.91 0.86
CA MET A 205 -12.04 -5.37 0.37
C MET A 205 -13.15 -5.31 1.42
N THR A 206 -12.85 -5.61 2.68
CA THR A 206 -13.88 -5.78 3.73
C THR A 206 -13.57 -4.92 4.96
N CYS A 207 -12.39 -5.04 5.56
CA CYS A 207 -12.04 -4.32 6.79
C CYS A 207 -11.45 -2.93 6.51
N ASP A 208 -12.20 -2.09 5.75
CA ASP A 208 -11.77 -0.72 5.40
C ASP A 208 -11.47 0.13 6.64
N ALA A 209 -10.58 1.10 6.49
CA ALA A 209 -10.14 1.93 7.61
C ALA A 209 -11.27 2.78 8.22
N LYS A 210 -12.16 3.31 7.37
CA LYS A 210 -13.22 4.25 7.76
C LYS A 210 -14.59 3.58 7.89
N ARG A 211 -14.85 2.58 7.06
CA ARG A 211 -16.18 1.92 6.95
C ARG A 211 -15.99 0.41 6.77
N PRO A 212 -15.58 -0.32 7.83
CA PRO A 212 -15.49 -1.77 7.76
C PRO A 212 -16.89 -2.37 7.54
N ARG A 213 -16.97 -3.34 6.62
CA ARG A 213 -18.21 -4.07 6.30
C ARG A 213 -18.25 -5.36 7.13
N CYS A 214 -18.55 -5.21 8.42
CA CYS A 214 -18.53 -6.34 9.34
C CYS A 214 -19.64 -7.36 9.02
N GLU A 215 -20.77 -6.93 8.47
CA GLU A 215 -21.88 -7.74 8.02
C GLU A 215 -21.50 -8.74 6.90
N ASP A 216 -20.50 -8.38 6.06
CA ASP A 216 -20.02 -9.22 4.96
C ASP A 216 -18.72 -9.95 5.34
N CYS A 217 -18.26 -9.86 6.60
CA CYS A 217 -16.92 -10.29 6.98
C CYS A 217 -16.91 -11.78 7.40
N VAL A 218 -16.20 -12.61 6.64
CA VAL A 218 -16.07 -14.06 6.89
C VAL A 218 -15.41 -14.41 8.23
N VAL A 219 -14.64 -13.50 8.81
CA VAL A 219 -13.99 -13.67 10.11
C VAL A 219 -14.64 -12.84 11.22
N GLU A 220 -15.84 -12.29 10.97
CA GLU A 220 -16.61 -11.53 11.96
C GLU A 220 -16.80 -12.31 13.26
N PRO A 221 -17.20 -13.61 13.24
CA PRO A 221 -17.41 -14.38 14.46
C PRO A 221 -16.16 -14.56 15.34
N LEU A 222 -14.96 -14.33 14.77
CA LEU A 222 -13.66 -14.41 15.44
C LEU A 222 -13.10 -13.04 15.84
N CYS A 223 -13.76 -11.94 15.42
CA CYS A 223 -13.25 -10.58 15.53
C CYS A 223 -13.75 -9.88 16.79
N PRO A 224 -12.91 -9.58 17.80
CA PRO A 224 -13.32 -8.87 19.00
C PRO A 224 -13.71 -7.42 18.76
N SER A 225 -13.33 -6.85 17.59
CA SER A 225 -13.64 -5.46 17.20
C SER A 225 -14.79 -5.39 16.20
N SER A 226 -15.57 -6.46 16.02
CA SER A 226 -16.68 -6.48 15.08
C SER A 226 -17.82 -5.54 15.50
N GLN A 227 -18.72 -5.28 14.56
CA GLN A 227 -19.91 -4.48 14.83
C GLN A 227 -20.80 -5.13 15.90
N GLU A 228 -20.94 -6.46 15.87
CA GLU A 228 -21.67 -7.20 16.89
C GLU A 228 -21.00 -7.10 18.27
N ALA A 229 -19.67 -7.06 18.34
CA ALA A 229 -18.95 -6.82 19.58
C ALA A 229 -19.04 -5.35 20.06
N GLY A 230 -19.56 -4.44 19.23
CA GLY A 230 -19.75 -3.02 19.56
C GLY A 230 -18.46 -2.20 19.58
N LEU A 231 -17.33 -2.76 19.14
CA LEU A 231 -16.03 -2.08 19.17
C LEU A 231 -15.66 -1.40 17.84
N VAL A 232 -16.36 -1.72 16.77
CA VAL A 232 -16.05 -1.18 15.42
C VAL A 232 -16.14 0.35 15.39
N ASP A 233 -17.02 0.97 16.16
CA ASP A 233 -17.20 2.42 16.20
C ASP A 233 -15.98 3.14 16.81
N LEU A 234 -15.17 2.46 17.64
CA LEU A 234 -13.92 2.98 18.18
C LEU A 234 -12.86 3.22 17.08
N TYR A 235 -12.96 2.48 15.98
CA TYR A 235 -12.03 2.55 14.84
C TYR A 235 -12.58 3.33 13.66
N ARG A 236 -13.86 3.75 13.70
CA ARG A 236 -14.44 4.61 12.66
C ARG A 236 -13.91 6.03 12.83
N VAL A 237 -13.28 6.54 11.78
CA VAL A 237 -12.97 7.97 11.73
C VAL A 237 -14.30 8.71 11.56
N PRO A 238 -14.70 9.59 12.50
CA PRO A 238 -15.93 10.34 12.35
C PRO A 238 -15.89 11.07 11.02
N ALA A 239 -16.96 10.94 10.23
CA ALA A 239 -17.12 11.68 8.99
C ALA A 239 -16.92 13.16 9.32
N LYS A 240 -15.93 13.83 8.67
CA LYS A 240 -15.73 15.28 8.84
C LYS A 240 -17.10 15.91 8.59
N LYS A 241 -17.72 16.48 9.64
CA LYS A 241 -18.95 17.28 9.49
C LYS A 241 -18.60 18.36 8.48
N THR A 242 -19.07 18.22 7.25
CA THR A 242 -18.98 19.27 6.25
C THR A 242 -19.76 20.44 6.84
N SER A 243 -19.04 21.45 7.32
CA SER A 243 -19.68 22.57 7.96
C SER A 243 -20.58 23.22 6.90
N LYS A 244 -21.88 23.37 7.20
CA LYS A 244 -22.86 24.05 6.34
C LYS A 244 -22.39 25.46 5.91
N LYS A 245 -21.32 26.02 6.51
CA LYS A 245 -20.64 27.25 6.13
C LYS A 245 -19.97 27.21 4.75
N SER A 246 -19.50 26.04 4.25
CA SER A 246 -18.86 25.97 2.93
C SER A 246 -19.86 25.98 1.78
N ALA A 247 -21.06 25.42 2.00
CA ALA A 247 -22.15 25.46 1.01
C ALA A 247 -22.71 26.88 0.86
N ARG A 248 -22.82 27.64 1.97
CA ARG A 248 -23.31 29.03 1.95
C ARG A 248 -22.32 29.98 1.27
N LYS A 249 -20.98 29.79 1.41
CA LYS A 249 -19.96 30.56 0.71
C LYS A 249 -19.89 30.27 -0.80
N ARG A 250 -20.25 29.05 -1.24
CA ARG A 250 -20.33 28.72 -2.68
C ARG A 250 -21.59 29.31 -3.32
N ALA A 251 -22.73 29.34 -2.61
CA ALA A 251 -23.97 29.94 -3.11
C ALA A 251 -23.86 31.46 -3.25
N THR A 252 -23.25 32.16 -2.29
CA THR A 252 -23.03 33.63 -2.37
C THR A 252 -22.03 34.01 -3.46
N LYS A 253 -20.98 33.17 -3.72
CA LYS A 253 -20.01 33.44 -4.79
C LYS A 253 -20.57 33.20 -6.20
N ALA A 254 -21.61 32.34 -6.34
CA ALA A 254 -22.32 32.10 -7.59
C ALA A 254 -23.34 33.21 -7.90
N ALA A 255 -23.97 33.78 -6.88
CA ALA A 255 -24.93 34.88 -7.03
C ALA A 255 -24.26 36.20 -7.43
N THR A 256 -23.09 36.54 -6.88
CA THR A 256 -22.30 37.75 -7.22
C THR A 256 -21.70 37.73 -8.61
N LYS A 257 -21.51 36.55 -9.23
CA LYS A 257 -20.94 36.43 -10.58
C LYS A 257 -21.97 36.58 -11.70
N LYS A 258 -23.28 36.61 -11.38
CA LYS A 258 -24.37 36.81 -12.35
C LYS A 258 -24.74 38.26 -12.57
N THR A 259 -24.36 39.19 -11.69
CA THR A 259 -24.77 40.64 -11.76
C THR A 259 -23.73 41.55 -12.40
N SER A 260 -22.57 41.03 -12.87
CA SER A 260 -21.48 41.87 -13.43
C SER A 260 -21.29 41.76 -14.94
N ARG A 261 -22.27 41.23 -15.71
CA ARG A 261 -22.21 41.31 -17.18
C ARG A 261 -22.86 42.60 -17.67
N LYS A 262 -22.03 43.63 -17.92
CA LYS A 262 -22.40 44.86 -18.68
C LYS A 262 -22.72 44.46 -20.13
N PRO A 263 -23.74 45.11 -20.75
CA PRO A 263 -24.07 44.88 -22.15
C PRO A 263 -23.01 45.47 -23.07
N THR A 264 -22.53 44.68 -24.02
CA THR A 264 -21.61 45.11 -25.09
C THR A 264 -22.35 45.95 -26.11
N LYS A 265 -21.87 47.19 -26.34
CA LYS A 265 -22.33 48.10 -27.42
C LYS A 265 -22.01 47.50 -28.78
N LYS A 266 -23.01 47.46 -29.68
CA LYS A 266 -22.85 47.15 -31.12
C LYS A 266 -21.93 48.16 -31.80
N PRO A 267 -21.04 47.75 -32.71
CA PRO A 267 -20.27 48.67 -33.54
C PRO A 267 -21.14 49.23 -34.68
N THR A 268 -21.16 50.57 -34.79
CA THR A 268 -21.76 51.32 -35.91
C THR A 268 -20.86 51.21 -37.14
N LYS A 269 -21.43 50.82 -38.28
CA LYS A 269 -20.80 50.84 -39.60
C LYS A 269 -20.56 52.28 -40.08
N LYS A 270 -19.31 52.60 -40.45
CA LYS A 270 -18.97 53.83 -41.20
C LYS A 270 -19.19 53.57 -42.70
N PRO A 271 -19.67 54.59 -43.43
CA PRO A 271 -19.88 54.46 -44.92
C PRO A 271 -18.57 54.66 -45.66
N THR A 272 -18.36 53.81 -46.66
CA THR A 272 -17.28 53.89 -47.64
C THR A 272 -17.49 55.06 -48.61
N ARG A 273 -16.53 55.99 -48.69
CA ARG A 273 -16.43 57.06 -49.69
C ARG A 273 -15.69 56.48 -50.92
N ARG A 274 -16.41 56.44 -52.07
CA ARG A 274 -15.81 56.26 -53.41
C ARG A 274 -15.04 57.53 -53.75
N ARG A 275 -13.85 57.38 -54.26
CA ARG A 275 -13.24 58.33 -55.21
C ARG A 275 -12.72 57.54 -56.38
N GLY A 276 -12.92 58.19 -57.51
CA GLY A 276 -12.67 57.89 -58.90
C GLY A 276 -11.20 57.72 -59.31
#